data_2ad17eb1d08b04cb43a023df514871db
#
_entry.id   2ad17eb1d08b04cb43a023df514871db
#
_cell.length_a   1.000
_cell.length_b   1.000
_cell.length_c   1.000
_cell.angle_alpha   90.00
_cell.angle_beta   90.00
_cell.angle_gamma   90.00
#
_symmetry.space_group_name_H-M   'P 1'
#
loop_
_entity.id
_entity.type
_entity.pdbx_description
1 polymer ?
#
loop_
_entity_poly.entity_id
_entity_poly.type
_entity_poly.pdbx_seq_one_letter_code
_entity_poly.pdbx_strand_id
1 'polypeptide(L)'
;MNIDDVRAALSAGNLEMLIGLEECGWMDVKSRPYMVGENAHHKEELVKDVAGFANTATGGLLIIGFKTTAAGGVETVSEVSAVPRALVDTETYRKLIDGRVYPHVEGLELRWTECNEGKGVLSIDIPAQPASARPFVIPAPTGKDQKSATGLAVPIRRGDQTVFWSAPEAHRRLSAGWMAIGAPAADDGSAERDIVPPAKDAADRSKAQRILAATPAARSAGSRKPTSPAPSGSRTSTSRRTRTSRKR
;
A
#
# COMPACT_ATOMS: atom_id res chain seq x y z
N MET A 1 20.37 -16.95 -10.83
CA MET A 1 20.98 -15.67 -10.47
C MET A 1 20.34 -15.20 -9.17
N ASN A 2 21.12 -14.77 -8.18
CA ASN A 2 20.59 -14.25 -6.92
C ASN A 2 20.51 -12.72 -6.95
N ILE A 3 19.94 -12.11 -5.89
CA ILE A 3 19.74 -10.65 -5.81
C ILE A 3 21.07 -9.88 -5.90
N ASP A 4 22.16 -10.41 -5.32
CA ASP A 4 23.45 -9.73 -5.31
C ASP A 4 24.13 -9.77 -6.67
N ASP A 5 23.95 -10.87 -7.43
CA ASP A 5 24.41 -10.97 -8.81
C ASP A 5 23.71 -9.91 -9.69
N VAL A 6 22.39 -9.71 -9.48
CA VAL A 6 21.63 -8.69 -10.23
C VAL A 6 22.07 -7.28 -9.84
N ARG A 7 22.31 -7.02 -8.55
CA ARG A 7 22.90 -5.76 -8.07
C ARG A 7 24.24 -5.46 -8.72
N ALA A 8 25.11 -6.46 -8.78
CA ALA A 8 26.42 -6.34 -9.41
C ALA A 8 26.30 -6.06 -10.92
N ALA A 9 25.42 -6.77 -11.63
CA ALA A 9 25.17 -6.56 -13.05
C ALA A 9 24.65 -5.14 -13.34
N LEU A 10 23.67 -4.66 -12.57
CA LEU A 10 23.13 -3.30 -12.69
C LEU A 10 24.20 -2.24 -12.40
N SER A 11 25.04 -2.47 -11.37
CA SER A 11 26.12 -1.56 -11.00
C SER A 11 27.20 -1.46 -12.07
N ALA A 12 27.48 -2.59 -12.73
CA ALA A 12 28.45 -2.67 -13.83
C ALA A 12 27.88 -2.21 -15.19
N GLY A 13 26.58 -1.94 -15.29
CA GLY A 13 25.89 -1.63 -16.54
C GLY A 13 25.71 -2.84 -17.47
N ASN A 14 25.88 -4.05 -16.97
CA ASN A 14 25.76 -5.29 -17.74
C ASN A 14 24.30 -5.73 -17.84
N LEU A 15 23.48 -4.92 -18.48
CA LEU A 15 22.02 -5.06 -18.51
C LEU A 15 21.53 -6.33 -19.22
N GLU A 16 22.28 -6.81 -20.22
CA GLU A 16 21.98 -8.03 -20.98
C GLU A 16 21.96 -9.30 -20.10
N MET A 17 22.68 -9.28 -18.98
CA MET A 17 22.66 -10.39 -18.02
C MET A 17 21.32 -10.60 -17.34
N LEU A 18 20.42 -9.62 -17.39
CA LEU A 18 19.08 -9.71 -16.80
C LEU A 18 18.08 -10.37 -17.74
N ILE A 19 18.40 -10.46 -19.03
CA ILE A 19 17.52 -11.10 -20.03
C ILE A 19 17.40 -12.59 -19.71
N GLY A 20 16.17 -13.10 -19.70
CA GLY A 20 15.86 -14.48 -19.33
C GLY A 20 15.63 -14.69 -17.82
N LEU A 21 15.80 -13.68 -16.98
CA LEU A 21 15.45 -13.80 -15.57
C LEU A 21 13.93 -13.72 -15.37
N GLU A 22 13.42 -14.52 -14.45
CA GLU A 22 12.02 -14.53 -14.04
C GLU A 22 11.78 -13.50 -12.93
N GLU A 23 10.66 -12.78 -13.01
CA GLU A 23 10.18 -11.98 -11.88
C GLU A 23 9.92 -12.88 -10.67
N CYS A 24 10.22 -12.38 -9.49
CA CYS A 24 10.14 -13.17 -8.27
C CYS A 24 9.88 -12.31 -7.02
N GLY A 25 9.91 -12.93 -5.85
CA GLY A 25 9.61 -12.24 -4.60
C GLY A 25 10.53 -11.06 -4.25
N TRP A 26 11.72 -10.98 -4.85
CA TRP A 26 12.69 -9.91 -4.63
C TRP A 26 13.00 -9.08 -5.88
N MET A 27 12.38 -9.34 -7.03
CA MET A 27 12.57 -8.57 -8.27
C MET A 27 11.24 -8.29 -8.95
N ASP A 28 11.04 -7.04 -9.33
CA ASP A 28 9.90 -6.56 -10.11
C ASP A 28 10.40 -5.68 -11.24
N VAL A 29 9.89 -5.90 -12.44
CA VAL A 29 10.38 -5.26 -13.66
C VAL A 29 9.26 -4.45 -14.31
N LYS A 30 9.57 -3.24 -14.73
CA LYS A 30 8.62 -2.34 -15.38
C LYS A 30 9.17 -1.83 -16.71
N SER A 31 8.33 -1.87 -17.73
CA SER A 31 8.70 -1.32 -19.05
C SER A 31 8.56 0.20 -19.14
N ARG A 32 7.85 0.81 -18.20
CA ARG A 32 7.58 2.26 -18.20
C ARG A 32 7.85 2.86 -16.83
N PRO A 33 8.31 4.12 -16.77
CA PRO A 33 8.49 4.83 -15.51
C PRO A 33 7.14 5.19 -14.88
N TYR A 34 7.14 5.38 -13.57
CA TYR A 34 6.00 5.95 -12.88
C TYR A 34 5.92 7.46 -13.15
N MET A 35 4.85 7.90 -13.79
CA MET A 35 4.60 9.32 -14.10
C MET A 35 4.08 10.05 -12.85
N VAL A 36 4.94 10.17 -11.84
CA VAL A 36 4.55 10.66 -10.50
C VAL A 36 4.20 12.14 -10.47
N GLY A 37 4.61 12.93 -11.46
CA GLY A 37 4.20 14.34 -11.60
C GLY A 37 2.74 14.51 -11.97
N GLU A 38 2.21 13.61 -12.79
CA GLU A 38 0.93 13.78 -13.48
C GLU A 38 -0.18 12.85 -12.97
N ASN A 39 0.19 11.68 -12.44
CA ASN A 39 -0.76 10.63 -12.15
C ASN A 39 -0.71 10.17 -10.68
N ALA A 40 -1.81 10.39 -9.97
CA ALA A 40 -1.94 9.97 -8.57
C ALA A 40 -1.81 8.45 -8.41
N HIS A 41 -2.33 7.66 -9.35
CA HIS A 41 -2.21 6.20 -9.34
C HIS A 41 -0.76 5.73 -9.44
N HIS A 42 0.07 6.36 -10.28
CA HIS A 42 1.49 6.04 -10.38
C HIS A 42 2.27 6.38 -9.09
N LYS A 43 1.81 7.40 -8.33
CA LYS A 43 2.37 7.69 -6.99
C LYS A 43 2.07 6.57 -6.02
N GLU A 44 0.83 6.08 -6.02
CA GLU A 44 0.38 4.99 -5.15
C GLU A 44 1.09 3.68 -5.51
N GLU A 45 1.23 3.37 -6.81
CA GLU A 45 1.91 2.17 -7.29
C GLU A 45 3.40 2.16 -6.87
N LEU A 46 4.15 3.25 -7.10
CA LEU A 46 5.56 3.33 -6.71
C LEU A 46 5.72 3.09 -5.20
N VAL A 47 4.93 3.79 -4.39
CA VAL A 47 4.98 3.71 -2.92
C VAL A 47 4.59 2.30 -2.44
N LYS A 48 3.57 1.69 -3.05
CA LYS A 48 3.13 0.32 -2.78
C LYS A 48 4.24 -0.70 -3.07
N ASP A 49 4.89 -0.58 -4.23
CA ASP A 49 5.90 -1.54 -4.65
C ASP A 49 7.14 -1.44 -3.76
N VAL A 50 7.62 -0.23 -3.46
CA VAL A 50 8.75 -0.02 -2.53
C VAL A 50 8.43 -0.55 -1.13
N ALA A 51 7.29 -0.19 -0.55
CA ALA A 51 6.91 -0.65 0.78
C ALA A 51 6.66 -2.17 0.81
N GLY A 52 6.16 -2.74 -0.30
CA GLY A 52 6.02 -4.18 -0.48
C GLY A 52 7.36 -4.92 -0.31
N PHE A 53 8.43 -4.43 -0.93
CA PHE A 53 9.77 -4.98 -0.77
C PHE A 53 10.35 -4.71 0.63
N ALA A 54 10.19 -3.51 1.18
CA ALA A 54 10.65 -3.18 2.53
C ALA A 54 10.03 -4.11 3.60
N ASN A 55 8.84 -4.65 3.34
CA ASN A 55 8.16 -5.61 4.20
C ASN A 55 8.62 -7.07 4.02
N THR A 56 9.52 -7.36 3.07
CA THR A 56 10.14 -8.68 2.94
C THR A 56 11.35 -8.82 3.86
N ALA A 57 11.82 -10.05 4.07
CA ALA A 57 13.03 -10.31 4.84
C ALA A 57 14.30 -9.95 4.06
N THR A 58 14.24 -9.97 2.73
CA THR A 58 15.40 -9.82 1.84
C THR A 58 15.50 -8.44 1.19
N GLY A 59 14.46 -7.60 1.34
CA GLY A 59 14.33 -6.42 0.48
C GLY A 59 14.00 -6.80 -0.95
N GLY A 60 14.42 -5.99 -1.92
CA GLY A 60 14.21 -6.29 -3.33
C GLY A 60 14.70 -5.22 -4.28
N LEU A 61 14.50 -5.48 -5.55
CA LEU A 61 14.86 -4.62 -6.67
C LEU A 61 13.63 -4.30 -7.52
N LEU A 62 13.38 -3.01 -7.72
CA LEU A 62 12.41 -2.54 -8.71
C LEU A 62 13.20 -1.95 -9.88
N ILE A 63 13.05 -2.55 -11.06
CA ILE A 63 13.87 -2.23 -12.24
C ILE A 63 12.95 -1.68 -13.33
N ILE A 64 13.23 -0.48 -13.81
CA ILE A 64 12.43 0.23 -14.82
C ILE A 64 13.24 0.39 -16.09
N GLY A 65 12.71 -0.07 -17.21
CA GLY A 65 13.37 0.01 -18.51
C GLY A 65 13.65 -1.35 -19.13
N PHE A 66 12.88 -2.38 -18.74
CA PHE A 66 12.88 -3.68 -19.39
C PHE A 66 11.45 -4.08 -19.75
N LYS A 67 11.30 -4.90 -20.77
CA LYS A 67 10.05 -5.60 -21.04
C LYS A 67 10.10 -7.01 -20.50
N THR A 68 8.95 -7.52 -20.13
CA THR A 68 8.73 -8.91 -19.76
C THR A 68 7.83 -9.60 -20.78
N THR A 69 7.94 -10.90 -20.87
CA THR A 69 7.00 -11.77 -21.59
C THR A 69 6.45 -12.81 -20.63
N ALA A 70 5.14 -12.97 -20.62
CA ALA A 70 4.49 -13.99 -19.79
C ALA A 70 4.44 -15.32 -20.53
N ALA A 71 4.98 -16.37 -19.92
CA ALA A 71 4.88 -17.74 -20.39
C ALA A 71 4.51 -18.65 -19.20
N GLY A 72 3.39 -19.37 -19.31
CA GLY A 72 2.94 -20.27 -18.24
C GLY A 72 2.59 -19.60 -16.91
N GLY A 73 2.28 -18.28 -16.93
CA GLY A 73 1.98 -17.52 -15.71
C GLY A 73 3.20 -16.92 -15.01
N VAL A 74 4.39 -17.08 -15.58
CA VAL A 74 5.64 -16.49 -15.08
C VAL A 74 6.06 -15.38 -16.05
N GLU A 75 6.36 -14.20 -15.51
CA GLU A 75 6.93 -13.10 -16.28
C GLU A 75 8.44 -13.21 -16.33
N THR A 76 8.99 -13.21 -17.56
CA THR A 76 10.42 -13.32 -17.81
C THR A 76 10.91 -12.07 -18.54
N VAL A 77 12.03 -11.52 -18.10
CA VAL A 77 12.70 -10.38 -18.74
C VAL A 77 13.08 -10.75 -20.17
N SER A 78 12.55 -10.03 -21.16
CA SER A 78 12.73 -10.37 -22.58
C SER A 78 13.71 -9.45 -23.31
N GLU A 79 13.71 -8.17 -22.98
CA GLU A 79 14.58 -7.20 -23.64
C GLU A 79 14.78 -5.93 -22.80
N VAL A 80 15.88 -5.23 -23.06
CA VAL A 80 16.12 -3.87 -22.54
C VAL A 80 15.21 -2.90 -23.29
N SER A 81 14.33 -2.20 -22.56
CA SER A 81 13.42 -1.18 -23.08
C SER A 81 13.74 0.16 -22.42
N ALA A 82 14.96 0.67 -22.69
CA ALA A 82 15.48 1.86 -22.06
C ALA A 82 14.49 3.04 -22.13
N VAL A 83 14.23 3.68 -20.99
CA VAL A 83 13.30 4.79 -20.86
C VAL A 83 14.00 6.14 -21.02
N PRO A 84 13.35 7.18 -21.56
CA PRO A 84 13.95 8.51 -21.64
C PRO A 84 14.27 9.08 -20.25
N ARG A 85 15.47 9.64 -20.07
CA ARG A 85 15.91 10.27 -18.80
C ARG A 85 14.97 11.40 -18.37
N ALA A 86 14.42 12.14 -19.33
CA ALA A 86 13.48 13.22 -19.06
C ALA A 86 12.18 12.79 -18.38
N LEU A 87 11.82 11.50 -18.46
CA LEU A 87 10.63 10.95 -17.81
C LEU A 87 10.90 10.41 -16.39
N VAL A 88 12.17 10.42 -15.95
CA VAL A 88 12.59 9.85 -14.68
C VAL A 88 13.27 10.92 -13.84
N ASP A 89 12.58 11.39 -12.81
CA ASP A 89 13.13 12.27 -11.78
C ASP A 89 13.34 11.48 -10.49
N THR A 90 14.59 11.05 -10.30
CA THR A 90 14.98 10.24 -9.13
C THR A 90 14.80 10.99 -7.81
N GLU A 91 14.94 12.31 -7.81
CA GLU A 91 14.74 13.13 -6.62
C GLU A 91 13.25 13.21 -6.24
N THR A 92 12.40 13.42 -7.23
CA THR A 92 10.95 13.38 -7.02
C THR A 92 10.49 12.00 -6.55
N TYR A 93 11.06 10.90 -7.10
CA TYR A 93 10.76 9.55 -6.63
C TYR A 93 11.18 9.38 -5.17
N ARG A 94 12.38 9.78 -4.80
CA ARG A 94 12.88 9.70 -3.42
C ARG A 94 11.99 10.50 -2.46
N LYS A 95 11.71 11.76 -2.76
CA LYS A 95 10.83 12.61 -1.95
C LYS A 95 9.43 11.99 -1.76
N LEU A 96 8.90 11.37 -2.80
CA LEU A 96 7.60 10.71 -2.74
C LEU A 96 7.63 9.47 -1.82
N ILE A 97 8.67 8.65 -1.93
CA ILE A 97 8.87 7.46 -1.10
C ILE A 97 9.05 7.89 0.36
N ASP A 98 9.97 8.81 0.64
CA ASP A 98 10.26 9.31 1.98
C ASP A 98 9.05 9.98 2.66
N GLY A 99 8.18 10.61 1.87
CA GLY A 99 6.98 11.26 2.37
C GLY A 99 5.76 10.35 2.54
N ARG A 100 5.81 9.11 2.04
CA ARG A 100 4.63 8.23 2.01
C ARG A 100 4.87 6.80 2.50
N VAL A 101 6.11 6.36 2.65
CA VAL A 101 6.45 5.06 3.24
C VAL A 101 6.91 5.29 4.67
N TYR A 102 6.30 4.64 5.62
CA TYR A 102 6.63 4.82 7.01
C TYR A 102 6.80 3.46 7.73
N PRO A 103 7.87 3.26 8.51
CA PRO A 103 8.99 4.19 8.74
C PRO A 103 9.81 4.47 7.48
N HIS A 104 10.82 5.34 7.58
CA HIS A 104 11.77 5.60 6.49
C HIS A 104 12.50 4.31 6.07
N VAL A 105 12.67 4.10 4.77
CA VAL A 105 13.39 2.94 4.24
C VAL A 105 14.89 3.21 4.27
N GLU A 106 15.59 2.56 5.19
CA GLU A 106 17.04 2.74 5.34
C GLU A 106 17.81 2.15 4.15
N GLY A 107 18.82 2.87 3.68
CA GLY A 107 19.69 2.42 2.61
C GLY A 107 19.04 2.35 1.23
N LEU A 108 17.86 2.97 1.03
CA LEU A 108 17.20 3.03 -0.28
C LEU A 108 18.12 3.70 -1.31
N GLU A 109 18.40 3.03 -2.43
CA GLU A 109 19.21 3.56 -3.52
C GLU A 109 18.41 3.64 -4.82
N LEU A 110 18.50 4.78 -5.50
CA LEU A 110 17.97 4.99 -6.84
C LEU A 110 19.14 5.26 -7.78
N ARG A 111 19.39 4.32 -8.70
CA ARG A 111 20.52 4.40 -9.63
C ARG A 111 20.04 4.42 -11.06
N TRP A 112 20.52 5.42 -11.80
CA TRP A 112 20.33 5.51 -13.24
C TRP A 112 21.51 4.91 -13.96
N THR A 113 21.25 3.98 -14.87
CA THR A 113 22.24 3.39 -15.78
C THR A 113 21.91 3.81 -17.21
N GLU A 114 22.77 4.60 -17.82
CA GLU A 114 22.58 5.06 -19.20
C GLU A 114 22.90 3.93 -20.19
N CYS A 115 22.01 3.71 -21.15
CA CYS A 115 22.17 2.69 -22.19
C CYS A 115 22.55 3.34 -23.53
N ASN A 116 21.85 4.41 -23.88
CA ASN A 116 22.01 5.18 -25.11
C ASN A 116 21.80 6.67 -24.76
N GLU A 117 22.13 7.56 -25.69
CA GLU A 117 22.01 9.00 -25.49
C GLU A 117 20.61 9.39 -24.96
N GLY A 118 20.56 9.86 -23.74
CA GLY A 118 19.34 10.29 -23.05
C GLY A 118 18.34 9.19 -22.68
N LYS A 119 18.69 7.91 -22.82
CA LYS A 119 17.87 6.78 -22.41
C LYS A 119 18.64 5.82 -21.51
N GLY A 120 17.95 5.19 -20.57
CA GLY A 120 18.57 4.27 -19.65
C GLY A 120 17.57 3.42 -18.86
N VAL A 121 18.10 2.79 -17.84
CA VAL A 121 17.39 1.95 -16.88
C VAL A 121 17.49 2.59 -15.51
N LEU A 122 16.39 2.67 -14.79
CA LEU A 122 16.38 3.04 -13.39
C LEU A 122 16.27 1.76 -12.55
N SER A 123 17.20 1.55 -11.63
CA SER A 123 17.07 0.58 -10.55
C SER A 123 16.79 1.28 -9.23
N ILE A 124 15.81 0.76 -8.49
CA ILE A 124 15.52 1.15 -7.13
C ILE A 124 15.85 -0.07 -6.28
N ASP A 125 16.91 0.05 -5.49
CA ASP A 125 17.36 -0.99 -4.58
C ASP A 125 16.78 -0.72 -3.19
N ILE A 126 16.01 -1.66 -2.69
CA ILE A 126 15.39 -1.64 -1.37
C ILE A 126 16.10 -2.70 -0.53
N PRO A 127 17.05 -2.32 0.34
CA PRO A 127 17.75 -3.27 1.19
C PRO A 127 16.82 -4.01 2.16
N ALA A 128 17.27 -5.15 2.67
CA ALA A 128 16.60 -5.83 3.77
C ALA A 128 16.48 -4.90 4.98
N GLN A 129 15.28 -4.71 5.47
CA GLN A 129 15.01 -3.86 6.62
C GLN A 129 14.99 -4.68 7.92
N PRO A 130 15.39 -4.09 9.07
CA PRO A 130 15.30 -4.78 10.35
C PRO A 130 13.89 -5.26 10.66
N ALA A 131 13.77 -6.41 11.31
CA ALA A 131 12.44 -6.93 11.70
C ALA A 131 11.69 -5.96 12.63
N SER A 132 12.42 -5.20 13.46
CA SER A 132 11.88 -4.18 14.35
C SER A 132 11.31 -2.95 13.65
N ALA A 133 11.76 -2.66 12.42
CA ALA A 133 11.21 -1.57 11.61
C ALA A 133 9.93 -1.96 10.85
N ARG A 134 9.68 -3.26 10.69
CA ARG A 134 8.48 -3.73 9.97
C ARG A 134 7.26 -3.81 10.89
N PRO A 135 6.06 -3.49 10.43
CA PRO A 135 5.69 -3.27 9.03
C PRO A 135 5.89 -1.84 8.54
N PHE A 136 6.31 -1.71 7.29
CA PHE A 136 6.25 -0.46 6.54
C PHE A 136 4.82 -0.23 6.07
N VAL A 137 4.30 0.94 6.38
CA VAL A 137 2.91 1.32 6.07
C VAL A 137 2.89 2.45 5.05
N ILE A 138 1.82 2.52 4.28
CA ILE A 138 1.58 3.58 3.30
C ILE A 138 0.17 4.14 3.50
N PRO A 139 -0.16 5.34 2.99
CA PRO A 139 -1.54 5.77 2.87
C PRO A 139 -2.35 4.74 2.08
N ALA A 140 -3.54 4.37 2.53
CA ALA A 140 -4.39 3.45 1.80
C ALA A 140 -4.65 3.99 0.38
N PRO A 141 -4.63 3.13 -0.66
CA PRO A 141 -4.95 3.55 -2.02
C PRO A 141 -6.31 4.25 -2.07
N THR A 142 -6.38 5.36 -2.79
CA THR A 142 -7.61 6.13 -2.92
C THR A 142 -8.54 5.47 -3.93
N GLY A 143 -9.79 5.21 -3.53
CA GLY A 143 -10.83 4.80 -4.47
C GLY A 143 -11.15 5.92 -5.47
N LYS A 144 -11.82 5.58 -6.58
CA LYS A 144 -12.15 6.53 -7.66
C LYS A 144 -12.91 7.76 -7.18
N ASP A 145 -13.64 7.65 -6.07
CA ASP A 145 -14.49 8.71 -5.51
C ASP A 145 -13.87 9.40 -4.28
N GLN A 146 -12.67 8.99 -3.85
CA GLN A 146 -12.00 9.55 -2.68
C GLN A 146 -10.90 10.53 -3.09
N LYS A 147 -10.95 11.75 -2.56
CA LYS A 147 -9.94 12.80 -2.83
C LYS A 147 -8.68 12.65 -1.99
N SER A 148 -8.71 11.89 -0.91
CA SER A 148 -7.56 11.64 -0.04
C SER A 148 -7.67 10.29 0.65
N ALA A 149 -6.52 9.68 0.95
CA ALA A 149 -6.46 8.46 1.74
C ALA A 149 -6.92 8.75 3.19
N THR A 150 -7.86 7.95 3.68
CA THR A 150 -8.41 8.07 5.05
C THR A 150 -7.89 6.98 5.98
N GLY A 151 -6.97 6.14 5.52
CA GLY A 151 -6.43 5.02 6.29
C GLY A 151 -5.01 4.67 5.90
N LEU A 152 -4.51 3.62 6.53
CA LEU A 152 -3.20 3.04 6.28
C LEU A 152 -3.35 1.66 5.64
N ALA A 153 -2.40 1.30 4.79
CA ALA A 153 -2.30 -0.02 4.19
C ALA A 153 -0.90 -0.59 4.41
N VAL A 154 -0.80 -1.90 4.51
CA VAL A 154 0.48 -2.61 4.61
C VAL A 154 0.63 -3.48 3.38
N PRO A 155 1.41 -3.07 2.38
CA PRO A 155 1.71 -3.89 1.22
C PRO A 155 2.75 -4.96 1.59
N ILE A 156 2.59 -6.15 1.02
CA ILE A 156 3.55 -7.26 1.15
C ILE A 156 3.73 -7.96 -0.19
N ARG A 157 4.93 -8.42 -0.47
CA ARG A 157 5.20 -9.27 -1.64
C ARG A 157 4.79 -10.72 -1.35
N ARG A 158 4.10 -11.33 -2.30
CA ARG A 158 3.79 -12.77 -2.35
C ARG A 158 4.12 -13.27 -3.75
N GLY A 159 5.30 -13.88 -3.90
CA GLY A 159 5.82 -14.19 -5.23
C GLY A 159 6.09 -12.91 -6.02
N ASP A 160 5.57 -12.84 -7.22
CA ASP A 160 5.63 -11.71 -8.16
C ASP A 160 4.63 -10.57 -7.88
N GLN A 161 3.70 -10.77 -6.92
CA GLN A 161 2.62 -9.82 -6.67
C GLN A 161 2.79 -9.06 -5.35
N THR A 162 2.37 -7.79 -5.36
CA THR A 162 2.21 -7.01 -4.14
C THR A 162 0.73 -7.00 -3.73
N VAL A 163 0.45 -7.54 -2.55
CA VAL A 163 -0.89 -7.58 -1.95
C VAL A 163 -0.90 -6.81 -0.64
N PHE A 164 -2.08 -6.49 -0.13
CA PHE A 164 -2.22 -5.82 1.17
C PHE A 164 -2.59 -6.81 2.27
N TRP A 165 -2.20 -6.53 3.50
CA TRP A 165 -2.75 -7.25 4.64
C TRP A 165 -4.27 -7.14 4.63
N SER A 166 -4.92 -8.26 4.88
CA SER A 166 -6.34 -8.26 5.19
C SER A 166 -6.59 -7.70 6.60
N ALA A 167 -7.80 -7.22 6.87
CA ALA A 167 -8.15 -6.73 8.20
C ALA A 167 -7.88 -7.73 9.33
N PRO A 168 -8.18 -9.04 9.19
CA PRO A 168 -7.82 -10.05 10.19
C PRO A 168 -6.31 -10.21 10.38
N GLU A 169 -5.52 -10.11 9.31
CA GLU A 169 -4.05 -10.18 9.40
C GLU A 169 -3.49 -8.97 10.14
N ALA A 170 -3.95 -7.77 9.76
CA ALA A 170 -3.55 -6.52 10.41
C ALA A 170 -3.90 -6.56 11.91
N HIS A 171 -5.12 -6.96 12.25
CA HIS A 171 -5.55 -7.07 13.65
C HIS A 171 -4.66 -8.03 14.44
N ARG A 172 -4.40 -9.24 13.94
CA ARG A 172 -3.54 -10.22 14.60
C ARG A 172 -2.13 -9.68 14.89
N ARG A 173 -1.50 -9.03 13.91
CA ARG A 173 -0.13 -8.53 14.05
C ARG A 173 -0.04 -7.31 14.95
N LEU A 174 -1.00 -6.40 14.87
CA LEU A 174 -1.08 -5.24 15.77
C LEU A 174 -1.33 -5.69 17.22
N SER A 175 -2.25 -6.64 17.42
CA SER A 175 -2.53 -7.18 18.76
C SER A 175 -1.31 -7.90 19.36
N ALA A 176 -0.59 -8.69 18.55
CA ALA A 176 0.64 -9.34 19.02
C ALA A 176 1.73 -8.32 19.40
N GLY A 177 1.91 -7.26 18.61
CA GLY A 177 2.84 -6.17 18.93
C GLY A 177 2.43 -5.42 20.20
N TRP A 178 1.14 -5.14 20.36
CA TRP A 178 0.60 -4.51 21.57
C TRP A 178 0.82 -5.35 22.81
N MET A 179 0.59 -6.66 22.73
CA MET A 179 0.85 -7.59 23.82
C MET A 179 2.34 -7.67 24.17
N ALA A 180 3.21 -7.64 23.18
CA ALA A 180 4.67 -7.63 23.40
C ALA A 180 5.17 -6.37 24.10
N ILE A 181 4.55 -5.21 23.84
CA ILE A 181 4.86 -3.95 24.54
C ILE A 181 4.31 -3.95 25.98
N GLY A 182 3.13 -4.53 26.17
CA GLY A 182 2.47 -4.62 27.48
C GLY A 182 2.89 -5.81 28.35
N ALA A 183 3.65 -6.76 27.81
CA ALA A 183 4.23 -7.81 28.62
C ALA A 183 5.31 -7.19 29.53
N PRO A 184 5.22 -7.28 30.85
CA PRO A 184 6.30 -6.84 31.71
C PRO A 184 7.56 -7.58 31.25
N ALA A 185 8.66 -6.85 31.06
CA ALA A 185 9.96 -7.46 30.85
C ALA A 185 10.13 -8.51 31.94
N ALA A 186 10.46 -9.75 31.55
CA ALA A 186 10.71 -10.81 32.53
C ALA A 186 11.67 -10.21 33.57
N ASP A 187 11.22 -10.23 34.80
CA ASP A 187 11.82 -9.57 35.94
C ASP A 187 13.33 -9.91 36.04
N ASP A 188 14.17 -8.98 35.65
CA ASP A 188 15.60 -9.02 35.93
C ASP A 188 15.95 -8.26 37.23
N GLY A 189 14.98 -8.02 38.07
CA GLY A 189 15.19 -7.52 39.42
C GLY A 189 15.60 -6.05 39.54
N SER A 190 15.32 -5.21 38.54
CA SER A 190 15.63 -3.78 38.66
C SER A 190 14.46 -2.85 38.39
N ALA A 191 13.97 -2.26 39.49
CA ALA A 191 13.29 -0.97 39.64
C ALA A 191 11.88 -0.83 39.02
N GLU A 192 10.93 -0.99 39.91
CA GLU A 192 9.63 -0.35 39.96
C GLU A 192 9.73 1.13 39.51
N ARG A 193 9.26 1.42 38.32
CA ARG A 193 8.99 2.80 37.89
C ARG A 193 7.50 3.04 38.00
N ASP A 194 7.10 3.73 39.05
CA ASP A 194 5.77 4.30 39.18
C ASP A 194 5.42 5.15 37.95
N ILE A 195 4.63 4.59 37.05
CA ILE A 195 3.96 5.36 36.00
C ILE A 195 2.71 5.96 36.65
N VAL A 196 2.86 7.13 37.23
CA VAL A 196 1.72 7.95 37.64
C VAL A 196 1.08 8.50 36.39
N PRO A 197 -0.18 8.13 36.05
CA PRO A 197 -0.86 8.69 34.89
C PRO A 197 -1.11 10.20 35.13
N PRO A 198 -0.99 11.07 34.11
CA PRO A 198 -1.20 12.49 34.26
C PRO A 198 -2.62 12.79 34.75
N ALA A 199 -2.75 13.67 35.71
CA ALA A 199 -3.97 13.99 36.47
C ALA A 199 -5.15 14.54 35.65
N LYS A 200 -5.02 14.72 34.35
CA LYS A 200 -6.09 15.20 33.46
C LYS A 200 -7.19 14.16 33.17
N ASP A 201 -6.90 12.88 33.24
CA ASP A 201 -7.88 11.83 32.88
C ASP A 201 -8.90 11.53 33.97
N ALA A 202 -8.65 11.94 35.23
CA ALA A 202 -9.59 11.70 36.33
C ALA A 202 -10.85 12.58 36.28
N ALA A 203 -10.72 13.81 35.75
CA ALA A 203 -11.84 14.75 35.64
C ALA A 203 -12.83 14.37 34.52
N ASP A 204 -12.33 13.81 33.42
CA ASP A 204 -13.18 13.41 32.28
C ASP A 204 -13.95 12.10 32.53
N ARG A 205 -13.38 11.16 33.28
CA ARG A 205 -14.08 9.94 33.68
C ARG A 205 -15.25 10.22 34.63
N SER A 206 -15.08 11.17 35.54
CA SER A 206 -16.16 11.62 36.46
C SER A 206 -17.33 12.27 35.72
N LYS A 207 -17.03 13.01 34.63
CA LYS A 207 -18.04 13.67 33.80
C LYS A 207 -18.84 12.68 32.94
N ALA A 208 -18.16 11.68 32.37
CA ALA A 208 -18.79 10.60 31.60
C ALA A 208 -19.71 9.73 32.46
N GLN A 209 -19.32 9.40 33.71
CA GLN A 209 -20.18 8.66 34.63
C GLN A 209 -21.42 9.43 35.08
N ARG A 210 -21.31 10.77 35.24
CA ARG A 210 -22.48 11.61 35.58
C ARG A 210 -23.49 11.72 34.43
N ILE A 211 -23.03 11.67 33.17
CA ILE A 211 -23.91 11.71 31.99
C ILE A 211 -24.67 10.37 31.86
N LEU A 212 -24.03 9.25 32.11
CA LEU A 212 -24.68 7.92 32.10
C LEU A 212 -25.70 7.72 33.21
N ALA A 213 -25.50 8.33 34.37
CA ALA A 213 -26.44 8.26 35.50
C ALA A 213 -27.66 9.18 35.39
N ALA A 214 -27.65 10.16 34.48
CA ALA A 214 -28.69 11.16 34.30
C ALA A 214 -29.71 10.83 33.20
N THR A 215 -29.62 9.65 32.53
CA THR A 215 -30.58 9.26 31.49
C THR A 215 -31.76 8.54 32.15
N PRO A 216 -32.98 9.14 32.20
CA PRO A 216 -34.15 8.47 32.77
C PRO A 216 -34.62 7.36 31.85
N ALA A 217 -34.84 6.17 32.44
CA ALA A 217 -35.39 5.01 31.76
C ALA A 217 -36.77 5.38 31.19
N ALA A 218 -36.89 5.38 29.86
CA ALA A 218 -38.17 5.51 29.19
C ALA A 218 -39.05 4.29 29.50
N ARG A 219 -40.14 4.52 30.23
CA ARG A 219 -41.19 3.57 30.56
C ARG A 219 -41.86 3.05 29.30
N SER A 220 -41.92 1.77 29.16
CA SER A 220 -42.81 1.04 28.25
C SER A 220 -44.27 1.27 28.58
N ALA A 221 -45.05 1.70 27.62
CA ALA A 221 -46.50 1.52 27.60
C ALA A 221 -46.98 1.50 26.16
N GLY A 222 -47.39 0.40 25.66
CA GLY A 222 -48.79 0.05 25.53
C GLY A 222 -49.28 0.16 24.08
N SER A 223 -49.28 -1.01 23.39
CA SER A 223 -50.41 -1.53 22.60
C SER A 223 -51.33 -0.57 21.85
N ARG A 224 -51.37 -0.62 20.51
CA ARG A 224 -52.59 -0.91 19.71
C ARG A 224 -52.31 -0.91 18.22
N LYS A 225 -52.53 -2.04 17.55
CA LYS A 225 -52.98 -2.19 16.15
C LYS A 225 -54.49 -1.83 16.13
N PRO A 226 -55.19 -1.58 15.02
CA PRO A 226 -54.98 -2.13 13.69
C PRO A 226 -55.40 -1.17 12.51
N THR A 227 -55.39 -1.78 11.36
CA THR A 227 -56.21 -1.57 10.12
C THR A 227 -55.53 -0.90 8.92
N SER A 228 -55.31 -1.75 7.98
CA SER A 228 -55.28 -1.51 6.52
C SER A 228 -56.65 -1.03 6.01
N PRO A 229 -56.77 -0.31 4.87
CA PRO A 229 -56.77 -1.04 3.58
C PRO A 229 -56.11 -0.29 2.39
N ALA A 230 -55.72 -1.05 1.39
CA ALA A 230 -55.56 -0.60 0.02
C ALA A 230 -56.97 -0.40 -0.63
N PRO A 231 -57.14 0.29 -1.81
CA PRO A 231 -56.74 -0.30 -3.07
C PRO A 231 -56.42 0.70 -4.24
N SER A 232 -55.80 0.09 -5.29
CA SER A 232 -56.11 0.23 -6.73
C SER A 232 -55.93 1.56 -7.48
N GLY A 233 -55.36 1.36 -8.69
CA GLY A 233 -55.50 2.30 -9.83
C GLY A 233 -54.22 2.34 -10.69
N SER A 234 -53.91 1.39 -11.52
CA SER A 234 -54.07 1.26 -12.96
C SER A 234 -53.92 2.54 -13.81
N ARG A 235 -52.98 2.49 -14.74
CA ARG A 235 -53.02 2.78 -16.19
C ARG A 235 -51.64 3.17 -16.69
N THR A 236 -51.07 2.29 -17.54
CA THR A 236 -51.09 2.22 -19.03
C THR A 236 -50.71 3.53 -19.72
N SER A 237 -49.67 3.48 -20.47
CA SER A 237 -49.55 3.67 -21.92
C SER A 237 -48.12 4.08 -22.26
N THR A 238 -47.39 3.30 -23.02
CA THR A 238 -47.34 3.17 -24.46
C THR A 238 -46.64 4.34 -25.18
N SER A 239 -45.67 3.96 -25.93
CA SER A 239 -45.32 4.48 -27.25
C SER A 239 -43.87 4.98 -27.34
N ARG A 240 -42.98 4.21 -27.99
CA ARG A 240 -42.74 4.09 -29.41
C ARG A 240 -41.87 5.18 -30.03
N ARG A 241 -40.85 4.71 -30.61
CA ARG A 241 -40.25 4.93 -31.95
C ARG A 241 -38.85 5.55 -31.93
N THR A 242 -37.86 4.72 -32.31
CA THR A 242 -37.27 4.54 -33.67
C THR A 242 -36.69 5.79 -34.31
N ARG A 243 -35.43 5.83 -34.63
CA ARG A 243 -34.90 5.65 -35.99
C ARG A 243 -33.51 6.28 -36.12
N THR A 244 -32.57 5.47 -36.47
CA THR A 244 -31.75 5.43 -37.68
C THR A 244 -30.86 6.62 -38.01
N SER A 245 -29.61 6.28 -38.07
CA SER A 245 -28.74 6.22 -39.27
C SER A 245 -28.00 7.48 -39.67
N ARG A 246 -26.75 7.33 -39.86
CA ARG A 246 -25.93 7.31 -41.08
C ARG A 246 -24.86 8.39 -41.17
N LYS A 247 -23.63 7.88 -41.33
CA LYS A 247 -22.60 8.30 -42.29
C LYS A 247 -22.09 9.76 -42.29
N ARG A 248 -20.85 9.97 -41.93
CA ARG A 248 -19.70 9.99 -42.88
C ARG A 248 -18.40 9.82 -42.09
#